data_053d69ac777c763fd12c1eeb5a81d669
#
_entry.id   053d69ac777c763fd12c1eeb5a81d669
#
_cell.length_a   1.000
_cell.length_b   1.000
_cell.length_c   1.000
_cell.angle_alpha   90.00
_cell.angle_beta   90.00
_cell.angle_gamma   90.00
#
_symmetry.space_group_name_H-M   'P 1'
#
loop_
_entity.id
_entity.type
_entity.pdbx_description
1 polymer ?
#
loop_
_entity_poly.entity_id
_entity_poly.type
_entity_poly.pdbx_seq_one_letter_code
_entity_poly.pdbx_strand_id
1 'polypeptide(L)'
;MKIQIASDLHTEFIAPKQQEAFCRGLQTDANAIILAGDICSHNRLVFILSIFSSMYEHVIYVNGNHELYGTHIDSLRLKKTQLPENVHWLDNSAVLINNQRFIGCTLWFSYDPLNQLYEDGMNDFYSILNFREYVYEENKKSIKYLTENIQENDIVVTHHLPSKKSVNWKYFDSPLNRFFVCEMDDVIEKTKPKYWGHGHTHERTNYQLFDTKVIANPRGYPNEYVDFEIDTFIEV
;
A
#
# COMPACT_ATOMS: atom_id res chain seq x y z
N MET A 1 8.28 -15.39 -12.29
CA MET A 1 7.69 -14.08 -12.70
C MET A 1 8.45 -12.98 -11.99
N LYS A 2 8.97 -11.99 -12.75
CA LYS A 2 9.64 -10.81 -12.19
C LYS A 2 8.61 -9.72 -11.86
N ILE A 3 8.61 -9.21 -10.65
CA ILE A 3 7.61 -8.26 -10.16
C ILE A 3 8.32 -7.04 -9.59
N GLN A 4 8.01 -5.87 -10.12
CA GLN A 4 8.48 -4.59 -9.58
C GLN A 4 7.64 -4.18 -8.37
N ILE A 5 8.22 -3.51 -7.40
CA ILE A 5 7.51 -2.95 -6.23
C ILE A 5 7.72 -1.45 -6.18
N ALA A 6 6.63 -0.71 -6.04
CA ALA A 6 6.63 0.73 -5.78
C ALA A 6 5.44 1.12 -4.88
N SER A 7 5.59 2.21 -4.15
CA SER A 7 4.52 2.83 -3.36
C SER A 7 4.72 4.34 -3.27
N ASP A 8 3.75 5.04 -2.73
CA ASP A 8 3.86 6.45 -2.36
C ASP A 8 4.37 7.32 -3.53
N LEU A 9 3.83 7.07 -4.73
CA LEU A 9 4.22 7.80 -5.95
C LEU A 9 3.73 9.25 -5.93
N HIS A 10 2.63 9.51 -5.22
CA HIS A 10 2.07 10.83 -4.99
C HIS A 10 1.99 11.69 -6.26
N THR A 11 1.43 11.09 -7.33
CA THR A 11 1.33 11.78 -8.63
C THR A 11 0.43 13.01 -8.57
N GLU A 12 -0.37 13.20 -7.52
CA GLU A 12 -1.15 14.42 -7.28
C GLU A 12 -0.29 15.67 -7.12
N PHE A 13 0.97 15.50 -6.72
CA PHE A 13 1.95 16.60 -6.65
C PHE A 13 2.70 16.84 -7.96
N ILE A 14 2.40 16.07 -8.99
CA ILE A 14 2.96 16.23 -10.34
C ILE A 14 1.93 16.94 -11.22
N ALA A 15 2.38 17.92 -12.01
CA ALA A 15 1.49 18.64 -12.91
C ALA A 15 0.72 17.66 -13.83
N PRO A 16 -0.60 17.78 -14.01
CA PRO A 16 -1.43 16.78 -14.69
C PRO A 16 -0.93 16.36 -16.07
N LYS A 17 -0.34 17.29 -16.83
CA LYS A 17 0.25 17.02 -18.15
C LYS A 17 1.56 16.21 -18.11
N GLN A 18 2.18 16.09 -16.95
CA GLN A 18 3.45 15.36 -16.75
C GLN A 18 3.24 14.00 -16.11
N GLN A 19 2.06 13.73 -15.52
CA GLN A 19 1.78 12.49 -14.79
C GLN A 19 1.99 11.24 -15.64
N GLU A 20 1.51 11.24 -16.89
CA GLU A 20 1.68 10.10 -17.79
C GLU A 20 3.17 9.84 -18.10
N ALA A 21 3.91 10.88 -18.46
CA ALA A 21 5.34 10.75 -18.74
C ALA A 21 6.12 10.26 -17.53
N PHE A 22 5.76 10.73 -16.34
CA PHE A 22 6.33 10.27 -15.08
C PHE A 22 6.06 8.76 -14.85
N CYS A 23 4.79 8.33 -14.93
CA CYS A 23 4.44 6.92 -14.75
C CYS A 23 5.14 6.02 -15.78
N ARG A 24 5.21 6.44 -17.06
CA ARG A 24 5.92 5.69 -18.11
C ARG A 24 7.42 5.61 -17.87
N GLY A 25 8.00 6.63 -17.22
CA GLY A 25 9.41 6.64 -16.82
C GLY A 25 9.75 5.60 -15.73
N LEU A 26 8.75 5.01 -15.06
CA LEU A 26 8.94 3.95 -14.07
C LEU A 26 8.91 2.53 -14.67
N GLN A 27 8.66 2.41 -15.98
CA GLN A 27 8.55 1.10 -16.66
C GLN A 27 9.90 0.37 -16.63
N THR A 28 9.82 -0.92 -16.32
CA THR A 28 10.94 -1.87 -16.38
C THR A 28 10.60 -3.07 -17.27
N ASP A 29 11.47 -4.08 -17.30
CA ASP A 29 11.22 -5.37 -17.94
C ASP A 29 10.44 -6.38 -17.06
N ALA A 30 9.88 -5.94 -15.95
CA ALA A 30 9.08 -6.79 -15.08
C ALA A 30 7.75 -7.18 -15.74
N ASN A 31 7.27 -8.40 -15.47
CA ASN A 31 5.96 -8.86 -15.94
C ASN A 31 4.81 -8.16 -15.21
N ALA A 32 5.01 -7.88 -13.94
CA ALA A 32 3.99 -7.29 -13.09
C ALA A 32 4.57 -6.16 -12.22
N ILE A 33 3.68 -5.30 -11.73
CA ILE A 33 4.02 -4.29 -10.75
C ILE A 33 3.09 -4.38 -9.53
N ILE A 34 3.64 -4.29 -8.33
CA ILE A 34 2.92 -4.05 -7.09
C ILE A 34 2.96 -2.54 -6.81
N LEU A 35 1.78 -1.96 -6.64
CA LEU A 35 1.57 -0.58 -6.25
C LEU A 35 0.96 -0.56 -4.84
N ALA A 36 1.79 -0.35 -3.82
CA ALA A 36 1.40 -0.51 -2.42
C ALA A 36 0.83 0.78 -1.80
N GLY A 37 -0.08 1.45 -2.52
CA GLY A 37 -0.85 2.63 -2.05
C GLY A 37 -0.17 3.97 -2.27
N ASP A 38 -0.95 5.02 -2.07
CA ASP A 38 -0.55 6.43 -2.24
C ASP A 38 0.02 6.73 -3.63
N ILE A 39 -0.64 6.21 -4.66
CA ILE A 39 -0.23 6.37 -6.06
C ILE A 39 -0.70 7.71 -6.61
N CYS A 40 -1.91 8.14 -6.24
CA CYS A 40 -2.53 9.37 -6.72
C CYS A 40 -3.78 9.73 -5.90
N SER A 41 -4.32 10.92 -6.12
CA SER A 41 -5.65 11.28 -5.59
C SER A 41 -6.79 10.48 -6.27
N HIS A 42 -7.92 10.31 -5.55
CA HIS A 42 -9.09 9.54 -6.02
C HIS A 42 -9.57 9.90 -7.43
N ASN A 43 -9.55 11.18 -7.80
CA ASN A 43 -10.07 11.65 -9.09
C ASN A 43 -9.19 11.27 -10.29
N ARG A 44 -7.93 10.89 -10.05
CA ARG A 44 -6.97 10.45 -11.08
C ARG A 44 -6.75 8.94 -11.08
N LEU A 45 -7.29 8.19 -10.12
CA LEU A 45 -6.99 6.79 -9.88
C LEU A 45 -7.15 5.91 -11.13
N VAL A 46 -8.31 5.97 -11.79
CA VAL A 46 -8.57 5.15 -12.99
C VAL A 46 -7.58 5.50 -14.11
N PHE A 47 -7.30 6.79 -14.32
CA PHE A 47 -6.35 7.24 -15.35
C PHE A 47 -4.93 6.73 -15.06
N ILE A 48 -4.43 6.93 -13.85
CA ILE A 48 -3.06 6.51 -13.49
C ILE A 48 -2.91 4.99 -13.54
N LEU A 49 -3.86 4.23 -12.99
CA LEU A 49 -3.82 2.76 -13.05
C LEU A 49 -3.94 2.24 -14.49
N SER A 50 -4.67 2.94 -15.38
CA SER A 50 -4.72 2.58 -16.81
C SER A 50 -3.37 2.77 -17.51
N ILE A 51 -2.56 3.75 -17.10
CA ILE A 51 -1.19 3.89 -17.63
C ILE A 51 -0.36 2.67 -17.23
N PHE A 52 -0.35 2.29 -15.95
CA PHE A 52 0.38 1.10 -15.49
C PHE A 52 -0.15 -0.18 -16.17
N SER A 53 -1.46 -0.31 -16.31
CA SER A 53 -2.10 -1.40 -17.05
C SER A 53 -1.58 -1.55 -18.49
N SER A 54 -1.26 -0.45 -19.16
CA SER A 54 -0.72 -0.47 -20.52
C SER A 54 0.76 -0.89 -20.61
N MET A 55 1.47 -0.93 -19.47
CA MET A 55 2.91 -1.20 -19.40
C MET A 55 3.26 -2.59 -18.85
N TYR A 56 2.37 -3.19 -18.05
CA TYR A 56 2.61 -4.46 -17.37
C TYR A 56 1.50 -5.47 -17.70
N GLU A 57 1.85 -6.75 -17.71
CA GLU A 57 0.86 -7.82 -17.87
C GLU A 57 -0.15 -7.85 -16.71
N HIS A 58 0.31 -7.51 -15.50
CA HIS A 58 -0.51 -7.46 -14.30
C HIS A 58 -0.11 -6.27 -13.41
N VAL A 59 -1.10 -5.58 -12.88
CA VAL A 59 -0.95 -4.52 -11.88
C VAL A 59 -1.64 -4.96 -10.60
N ILE A 60 -0.88 -5.21 -9.54
CA ILE A 60 -1.41 -5.53 -8.22
C ILE A 60 -1.42 -4.24 -7.41
N TYR A 61 -2.59 -3.83 -6.93
CA TYR A 61 -2.78 -2.54 -6.30
C TYR A 61 -3.55 -2.66 -4.99
N VAL A 62 -3.12 -1.92 -3.98
CA VAL A 62 -3.90 -1.56 -2.78
C VAL A 62 -3.99 -0.05 -2.70
N ASN A 63 -5.09 0.50 -2.20
CA ASN A 63 -5.14 1.93 -1.94
C ASN A 63 -4.42 2.30 -0.65
N GLY A 64 -3.84 3.49 -0.60
CA GLY A 64 -3.37 4.13 0.61
C GLY A 64 -4.39 5.13 1.15
N ASN A 65 -3.94 6.02 2.03
CA ASN A 65 -4.78 7.07 2.61
C ASN A 65 -4.99 8.25 1.63
N HIS A 66 -4.01 8.60 0.80
CA HIS A 66 -4.12 9.70 -0.15
C HIS A 66 -5.17 9.49 -1.24
N GLU A 67 -5.42 8.24 -1.64
CA GLU A 67 -6.55 7.93 -2.53
C GLU A 67 -7.91 8.30 -1.92
N LEU A 68 -7.99 8.49 -0.60
CA LEU A 68 -9.22 8.84 0.10
C LEU A 68 -9.34 10.33 0.43
N TYR A 69 -8.30 11.12 0.21
CA TYR A 69 -8.37 12.57 0.48
C TYR A 69 -9.45 13.24 -0.36
N GLY A 70 -10.38 13.93 0.31
CA GLY A 70 -11.54 14.57 -0.30
C GLY A 70 -12.70 13.63 -0.69
N THR A 71 -12.63 12.34 -0.34
CA THR A 71 -13.69 11.36 -0.66
C THR A 71 -13.95 10.40 0.50
N HIS A 72 -14.98 9.55 0.34
CA HIS A 72 -15.33 8.48 1.26
C HIS A 72 -14.93 7.12 0.65
N ILE A 73 -14.62 6.14 1.50
CA ILE A 73 -14.17 4.81 1.07
C ILE A 73 -15.15 4.13 0.11
N ASP A 74 -16.44 4.22 0.34
CA ASP A 74 -17.43 3.61 -0.55
C ASP A 74 -17.44 4.26 -1.94
N SER A 75 -17.26 5.57 -2.00
CA SER A 75 -17.14 6.30 -3.28
C SER A 75 -15.88 5.92 -4.05
N LEU A 76 -14.78 5.69 -3.33
CA LEU A 76 -13.54 5.19 -3.92
C LEU A 76 -13.74 3.78 -4.49
N ARG A 77 -14.36 2.87 -3.73
CA ARG A 77 -14.65 1.47 -4.12
C ARG A 77 -15.46 1.35 -5.41
N LEU A 78 -16.35 2.30 -5.69
CA LEU A 78 -17.12 2.32 -6.95
C LEU A 78 -16.23 2.43 -8.19
N LYS A 79 -15.04 3.00 -8.07
CA LYS A 79 -14.09 3.11 -9.20
C LYS A 79 -13.50 1.77 -9.64
N LYS A 80 -13.58 0.74 -8.80
CA LYS A 80 -13.08 -0.61 -9.13
C LYS A 80 -13.70 -1.15 -10.42
N THR A 81 -14.97 -0.83 -10.70
CA THR A 81 -15.67 -1.27 -11.90
C THR A 81 -15.19 -0.57 -13.20
N GLN A 82 -14.37 0.48 -13.08
CA GLN A 82 -13.85 1.26 -14.20
C GLN A 82 -12.39 0.90 -14.53
N LEU A 83 -11.77 0.01 -13.75
CA LEU A 83 -10.38 -0.37 -13.94
C LEU A 83 -10.23 -1.39 -15.08
N PRO A 84 -9.09 -1.38 -15.80
CA PRO A 84 -8.74 -2.42 -16.75
C PRO A 84 -8.69 -3.81 -16.09
N GLU A 85 -8.96 -4.86 -16.86
CA GLU A 85 -9.06 -6.25 -16.37
C GLU A 85 -7.77 -6.77 -15.71
N ASN A 86 -6.61 -6.29 -16.16
CA ASN A 86 -5.31 -6.69 -15.62
C ASN A 86 -4.88 -5.87 -14.40
N VAL A 87 -5.74 -4.96 -13.91
CA VAL A 87 -5.55 -4.24 -12.66
C VAL A 87 -6.30 -4.97 -11.54
N HIS A 88 -5.56 -5.58 -10.64
CA HIS A 88 -6.05 -6.34 -9.50
C HIS A 88 -6.01 -5.47 -8.25
N TRP A 89 -7.09 -4.75 -8.00
CA TRP A 89 -7.22 -3.98 -6.76
C TRP A 89 -7.60 -4.88 -5.59
N LEU A 90 -6.68 -5.06 -4.67
CA LEU A 90 -6.86 -5.84 -3.45
C LEU A 90 -7.41 -4.95 -2.33
N ASP A 91 -8.64 -5.23 -1.92
CA ASP A 91 -9.34 -4.58 -0.81
C ASP A 91 -10.00 -5.69 0.02
N ASN A 92 -9.30 -6.21 1.00
CA ASN A 92 -9.62 -7.45 1.71
C ASN A 92 -9.96 -8.58 0.70
N SER A 93 -9.06 -8.79 -0.24
CA SER A 93 -9.26 -9.78 -1.31
C SER A 93 -7.93 -10.39 -1.76
N ALA A 94 -8.02 -11.45 -2.55
CA ALA A 94 -6.87 -12.12 -3.11
C ALA A 94 -7.07 -12.42 -4.61
N VAL A 95 -5.97 -12.53 -5.34
CA VAL A 95 -5.94 -12.94 -6.75
C VAL A 95 -4.84 -13.97 -6.97
N LEU A 96 -5.08 -14.94 -7.84
CA LEU A 96 -4.10 -15.93 -8.29
C LEU A 96 -3.63 -15.55 -9.70
N ILE A 97 -2.33 -15.34 -9.85
CA ILE A 97 -1.68 -14.98 -11.12
C ILE A 97 -0.52 -15.96 -11.34
N ASN A 98 -0.54 -16.73 -12.41
CA ASN A 98 0.54 -17.68 -12.77
C ASN A 98 0.96 -18.59 -11.58
N ASN A 99 0.00 -19.15 -10.85
CA ASN A 99 0.17 -19.96 -9.65
C ASN A 99 0.76 -19.23 -8.42
N GLN A 100 1.00 -17.92 -8.48
CA GLN A 100 1.34 -17.11 -7.33
C GLN A 100 0.11 -16.37 -6.84
N ARG A 101 -0.18 -16.50 -5.55
CA ARG A 101 -1.30 -15.80 -4.92
C ARG A 101 -0.83 -14.49 -4.30
N PHE A 102 -1.61 -13.43 -4.57
CA PHE A 102 -1.47 -12.10 -3.98
C PHE A 102 -2.69 -11.84 -3.10
N ILE A 103 -2.49 -11.32 -1.91
CA ILE A 103 -3.54 -10.99 -0.96
C ILE A 103 -3.24 -9.62 -0.35
N GLY A 104 -4.27 -8.78 -0.16
CA GLY A 104 -3.96 -7.45 0.37
C GLY A 104 -5.17 -6.59 0.72
N CYS A 105 -4.82 -5.45 1.31
CA CYS A 105 -5.73 -4.40 1.75
C CYS A 105 -4.93 -3.13 2.13
N THR A 106 -5.62 -2.03 2.47
CA THR A 106 -4.97 -0.84 3.05
C THR A 106 -4.35 -1.15 4.42
N LEU A 107 -4.95 -2.04 5.21
CA LEU A 107 -4.67 -2.47 6.57
C LEU A 107 -5.09 -1.43 7.62
N TRP A 108 -4.78 -0.13 7.43
CA TRP A 108 -5.00 0.93 8.40
C TRP A 108 -4.27 0.66 9.74
N PHE A 109 -4.75 1.23 10.85
CA PHE A 109 -4.19 1.13 12.18
C PHE A 109 -5.26 0.78 13.22
N SER A 110 -4.84 0.12 14.30
CA SER A 110 -5.76 -0.37 15.32
C SER A 110 -6.28 0.74 16.23
N TYR A 111 -7.48 0.54 16.75
CA TYR A 111 -8.02 1.41 17.78
C TYR A 111 -7.21 1.32 19.07
N ASP A 112 -6.84 2.48 19.59
CA ASP A 112 -6.31 2.67 20.94
C ASP A 112 -6.96 3.93 21.53
N PRO A 113 -7.43 3.92 22.79
CA PRO A 113 -8.02 5.11 23.42
C PRO A 113 -7.13 6.36 23.37
N LEU A 114 -5.81 6.19 23.34
CA LEU A 114 -4.86 7.29 23.22
C LEU A 114 -4.79 7.88 21.80
N ASN A 115 -5.37 7.25 20.78
CA ASN A 115 -5.38 7.81 19.43
C ASN A 115 -5.98 9.22 19.42
N GLN A 116 -7.05 9.45 20.17
CA GLN A 116 -7.72 10.75 20.25
C GLN A 116 -6.81 11.90 20.66
N LEU A 117 -5.74 11.62 21.42
CA LEU A 117 -4.78 12.64 21.86
C LEU A 117 -3.83 13.08 20.74
N TYR A 118 -3.72 12.31 19.66
CA TYR A 118 -2.73 12.51 18.61
C TYR A 118 -3.31 12.63 17.20
N GLU A 119 -4.64 12.50 17.04
CA GLU A 119 -5.34 12.62 15.76
C GLU A 119 -5.06 13.96 15.06
N ASP A 120 -4.89 15.03 15.82
CA ASP A 120 -4.57 16.35 15.29
C ASP A 120 -3.20 16.41 14.57
N GLY A 121 -2.34 15.44 14.80
CA GLY A 121 -1.07 15.29 14.10
C GLY A 121 -1.18 14.56 12.75
N MET A 122 -2.38 14.09 12.37
CA MET A 122 -2.60 13.28 11.15
C MET A 122 -3.60 13.95 10.20
N ASN A 123 -3.16 14.23 8.99
CA ASN A 123 -4.00 14.83 7.94
C ASN A 123 -5.23 13.97 7.60
N ASP A 124 -5.16 12.67 7.76
CA ASP A 124 -6.23 11.73 7.43
C ASP A 124 -7.55 12.09 8.10
N PHE A 125 -7.48 12.49 9.38
CA PHE A 125 -8.66 12.86 10.16
C PHE A 125 -9.34 14.15 9.69
N TYR A 126 -8.66 14.96 8.88
CA TYR A 126 -9.18 16.19 8.29
C TYR A 126 -9.49 16.06 6.81
N SER A 127 -8.75 15.21 6.11
CA SER A 127 -8.78 15.13 4.65
C SER A 127 -9.68 14.02 4.13
N ILE A 128 -9.95 12.96 4.91
CA ILE A 128 -10.80 11.84 4.51
C ILE A 128 -12.21 12.04 5.08
N LEU A 129 -13.22 11.94 4.22
CA LEU A 129 -14.61 12.16 4.65
C LEU A 129 -15.08 11.05 5.59
N ASN A 130 -15.59 11.45 6.76
CA ASN A 130 -16.12 10.58 7.82
C ASN A 130 -15.12 9.53 8.34
N PHE A 131 -13.81 9.83 8.26
CA PHE A 131 -12.73 8.87 8.54
C PHE A 131 -12.88 8.19 9.91
N ARG A 132 -13.15 8.97 10.98
CA ARG A 132 -13.32 8.44 12.34
C ARG A 132 -14.46 7.42 12.46
N GLU A 133 -15.47 7.52 11.60
CA GLU A 133 -16.66 6.66 11.66
C GLU A 133 -16.38 5.23 11.20
N TYR A 134 -15.36 5.03 10.33
CA TYR A 134 -15.15 3.72 9.72
C TYR A 134 -13.72 3.17 9.82
N VAL A 135 -12.69 3.98 10.03
CA VAL A 135 -11.29 3.54 9.92
C VAL A 135 -10.97 2.32 10.81
N TYR A 136 -11.44 2.35 12.06
CA TYR A 136 -11.18 1.26 13.00
C TYR A 136 -11.95 -0.03 12.65
N GLU A 137 -13.14 0.08 12.09
CA GLU A 137 -13.89 -1.08 11.60
C GLU A 137 -13.27 -1.66 10.32
N GLU A 138 -12.77 -0.82 9.42
CA GLU A 138 -12.03 -1.28 8.24
C GLU A 138 -10.71 -1.97 8.65
N ASN A 139 -9.99 -1.44 9.65
CA ASN A 139 -8.82 -2.11 10.20
C ASN A 139 -9.17 -3.50 10.78
N LYS A 140 -10.20 -3.61 11.62
CA LYS A 140 -10.65 -4.90 12.18
C LYS A 140 -10.99 -5.92 11.09
N LYS A 141 -11.72 -5.48 10.04
CA LYS A 141 -12.04 -6.33 8.89
C LYS A 141 -10.76 -6.80 8.19
N SER A 142 -9.80 -5.92 8.01
CA SER A 142 -8.53 -6.22 7.34
C SER A 142 -7.67 -7.20 8.15
N ILE A 143 -7.51 -6.97 9.45
CA ILE A 143 -6.80 -7.91 10.34
C ILE A 143 -7.47 -9.28 10.30
N LYS A 144 -8.79 -9.34 10.47
CA LYS A 144 -9.54 -10.60 10.42
C LYS A 144 -9.33 -11.31 9.08
N TYR A 145 -9.51 -10.57 7.97
CA TYR A 145 -9.37 -11.13 6.62
C TYR A 145 -7.97 -11.71 6.40
N LEU A 146 -6.91 -10.96 6.71
CA LEU A 146 -5.54 -11.42 6.54
C LEU A 146 -5.23 -12.62 7.45
N THR A 147 -5.63 -12.57 8.73
CA THR A 147 -5.40 -13.65 9.70
C THR A 147 -6.05 -14.97 9.27
N GLU A 148 -7.25 -14.91 8.67
CA GLU A 148 -8.01 -16.09 8.26
C GLU A 148 -7.61 -16.61 6.87
N ASN A 149 -7.01 -15.78 6.01
CA ASN A 149 -6.85 -16.10 4.60
C ASN A 149 -5.42 -16.14 4.08
N ILE A 150 -4.41 -15.59 4.78
CA ILE A 150 -3.01 -15.72 4.34
C ILE A 150 -2.61 -17.20 4.35
N GLN A 151 -1.96 -17.63 3.27
CA GLN A 151 -1.39 -18.97 3.11
C GLN A 151 0.14 -18.88 3.02
N GLU A 152 0.79 -19.98 3.30
CA GLU A 152 2.24 -20.11 3.13
C GLU A 152 2.61 -19.78 1.67
N ASN A 153 3.70 -19.02 1.48
CA ASN A 153 4.19 -18.53 0.19
C ASN A 153 3.34 -17.46 -0.51
N ASP A 154 2.29 -16.92 0.11
CA ASP A 154 1.58 -15.76 -0.44
C ASP A 154 2.52 -14.55 -0.58
N ILE A 155 2.15 -13.64 -1.49
CA ILE A 155 2.63 -12.26 -1.49
C ILE A 155 1.54 -11.40 -0.87
N VAL A 156 1.82 -10.86 0.30
CA VAL A 156 0.92 -9.93 0.98
C VAL A 156 1.27 -8.50 0.58
N VAL A 157 0.25 -7.70 0.30
CA VAL A 157 0.42 -6.28 -0.02
C VAL A 157 -0.49 -5.45 0.88
N THR A 158 0.11 -4.56 1.65
CA THR A 158 -0.63 -3.57 2.44
C THR A 158 -0.12 -2.16 2.15
N HIS A 159 -0.85 -1.13 2.59
CA HIS A 159 -0.29 0.21 2.57
C HIS A 159 0.38 0.54 3.90
N HIS A 160 -0.35 0.34 5.02
CA HIS A 160 0.23 0.56 6.36
C HIS A 160 1.25 -0.53 6.71
N LEU A 161 2.18 -0.17 7.59
CA LEU A 161 3.30 -1.00 8.02
C LEU A 161 2.80 -2.22 8.80
N PRO A 162 3.26 -3.44 8.47
CA PRO A 162 2.85 -4.65 9.20
C PRO A 162 3.63 -4.87 10.51
N SER A 163 4.70 -4.11 10.74
CA SER A 163 5.59 -4.30 11.88
C SER A 163 6.27 -3.00 12.27
N LYS A 164 6.52 -2.82 13.56
CA LYS A 164 7.37 -1.73 14.06
C LYS A 164 8.79 -1.75 13.50
N LYS A 165 9.27 -2.89 13.01
CA LYS A 165 10.59 -2.99 12.35
C LYS A 165 10.68 -2.19 11.04
N SER A 166 9.54 -1.85 10.44
CA SER A 166 9.48 -0.97 9.27
C SER A 166 9.61 0.53 9.61
N VAL A 167 9.52 0.89 10.89
CA VAL A 167 9.65 2.29 11.33
C VAL A 167 11.13 2.70 11.31
N ASN A 168 11.43 3.83 10.66
CA ASN A 168 12.78 4.40 10.69
C ASN A 168 13.21 4.73 12.13
N TRP A 169 14.42 4.40 12.50
CA TRP A 169 14.96 4.58 13.86
C TRP A 169 14.77 5.99 14.42
N LYS A 170 14.86 7.02 13.58
CA LYS A 170 14.65 8.44 13.98
C LYS A 170 13.22 8.74 14.46
N TYR A 171 12.25 7.87 14.17
CA TYR A 171 10.85 8.02 14.56
C TYR A 171 10.39 6.96 15.57
N PHE A 172 11.31 6.13 16.10
CA PHE A 172 10.95 5.01 16.99
C PHE A 172 10.06 5.45 18.17
N ASP A 173 10.38 6.59 18.78
CA ASP A 173 9.67 7.12 19.94
C ASP A 173 8.50 8.05 19.57
N SER A 174 8.18 8.19 18.28
CA SER A 174 7.07 9.04 17.85
C SER A 174 5.72 8.45 18.27
N PRO A 175 4.88 9.22 18.99
CA PRO A 175 3.54 8.76 19.33
C PRO A 175 2.65 8.58 18.08
N LEU A 176 3.03 9.17 16.93
CA LEU A 176 2.30 9.06 15.68
C LEU A 176 2.46 7.67 15.03
N ASN A 177 3.44 6.86 15.44
CA ASN A 177 3.59 5.49 14.93
C ASN A 177 2.34 4.64 15.07
N ARG A 178 1.45 4.99 16.01
CA ARG A 178 0.13 4.38 16.20
C ARG A 178 -0.80 4.49 14.98
N PHE A 179 -0.55 5.46 14.08
CA PHE A 179 -1.29 5.67 12.85
C PHE A 179 -0.55 5.13 11.62
N PHE A 180 0.67 4.64 11.79
CA PHE A 180 1.49 4.09 10.71
C PHE A 180 1.54 2.56 10.76
N VAL A 181 1.55 1.98 11.95
CA VAL A 181 1.80 0.55 12.17
C VAL A 181 0.53 -0.17 12.61
N CYS A 182 0.24 -1.27 11.93
CA CYS A 182 -0.68 -2.29 12.40
C CYS A 182 0.12 -3.58 12.62
N GLU A 183 0.43 -3.92 13.87
CA GLU A 183 1.31 -5.04 14.19
C GLU A 183 0.71 -6.38 13.75
N MET A 184 1.37 -7.03 12.79
CA MET A 184 0.98 -8.32 12.21
C MET A 184 2.07 -9.41 12.43
N ASP A 185 3.05 -9.14 13.30
CA ASP A 185 4.20 -10.03 13.52
C ASP A 185 3.77 -11.48 13.81
N ASP A 186 2.80 -11.67 14.72
CA ASP A 186 2.28 -13.00 15.09
C ASP A 186 1.59 -13.70 13.89
N VAL A 187 0.90 -12.92 13.05
CA VAL A 187 0.25 -13.46 11.85
C VAL A 187 1.30 -13.86 10.83
N ILE A 188 2.33 -13.04 10.63
CA ILE A 188 3.45 -13.31 9.72
C ILE A 188 4.17 -14.60 10.16
N GLU A 189 4.51 -14.73 11.44
CA GLU A 189 5.20 -15.91 11.98
C GLU A 189 4.39 -17.20 11.75
N LYS A 190 3.08 -17.11 12.00
CA LYS A 190 2.17 -18.26 11.88
C LYS A 190 1.89 -18.67 10.44
N THR A 191 1.68 -17.70 9.54
CA THR A 191 1.19 -17.96 8.18
C THR A 191 2.30 -18.04 7.13
N LYS A 192 3.48 -17.51 7.42
CA LYS A 192 4.70 -17.58 6.60
C LYS A 192 4.52 -17.16 5.15
N PRO A 193 3.97 -15.97 4.87
CA PRO A 193 3.95 -15.47 3.50
C PRO A 193 5.38 -15.30 3.00
N LYS A 194 5.61 -15.48 1.70
CA LYS A 194 6.95 -15.35 1.10
C LYS A 194 7.44 -13.91 1.14
N TYR A 195 6.55 -12.98 0.79
CA TYR A 195 6.84 -11.55 0.77
C TYR A 195 5.71 -10.74 1.42
N TRP A 196 6.07 -9.62 2.02
CA TRP A 196 5.13 -8.59 2.46
C TRP A 196 5.57 -7.23 1.92
N GLY A 197 4.85 -6.71 0.93
CA GLY A 197 5.06 -5.37 0.39
C GLY A 197 4.21 -4.33 1.12
N HIS A 198 4.78 -3.16 1.43
CA HIS A 198 4.02 -2.05 2.02
C HIS A 198 4.53 -0.68 1.58
N GLY A 199 3.85 0.39 1.99
CA GLY A 199 4.19 1.80 1.75
C GLY A 199 4.11 2.64 3.03
N HIS A 200 3.56 3.85 2.90
CA HIS A 200 3.14 4.79 3.94
C HIS A 200 4.27 5.48 4.73
N THR A 201 5.40 4.84 4.95
CA THR A 201 6.48 5.38 5.80
C THR A 201 7.44 6.32 5.07
N HIS A 202 7.38 6.41 3.75
CA HIS A 202 8.35 7.10 2.89
C HIS A 202 9.81 6.73 3.22
N GLU A 203 10.00 5.51 3.70
CA GLU A 203 11.32 4.95 4.02
C GLU A 203 11.46 3.61 3.32
N ARG A 204 12.54 3.46 2.54
CA ARG A 204 12.84 2.19 1.90
C ARG A 204 13.21 1.15 2.94
N THR A 205 12.54 0.01 2.90
CA THR A 205 12.83 -1.12 3.80
C THR A 205 13.00 -2.42 3.02
N ASN A 206 13.95 -3.24 3.49
CA ASN A 206 14.17 -4.57 2.95
C ASN A 206 14.82 -5.42 4.06
N TYR A 207 14.01 -6.16 4.79
CA TYR A 207 14.48 -6.96 5.92
C TYR A 207 13.73 -8.29 6.02
N GLN A 208 14.33 -9.22 6.76
CA GLN A 208 13.71 -10.51 7.08
C GLN A 208 12.96 -10.43 8.40
N LEU A 209 11.69 -10.86 8.39
CA LEU A 209 10.85 -11.02 9.57
C LEU A 209 10.36 -12.47 9.59
N PHE A 210 10.95 -13.30 10.48
CA PHE A 210 10.81 -14.76 10.46
C PHE A 210 11.17 -15.33 9.07
N ASP A 211 10.25 -16.09 8.45
CA ASP A 211 10.44 -16.66 7.11
C ASP A 211 9.99 -15.71 5.99
N THR A 212 9.47 -14.52 6.33
CA THR A 212 8.92 -13.55 5.39
C THR A 212 9.90 -12.41 5.08
N LYS A 213 10.07 -12.07 3.82
CA LYS A 213 10.81 -10.87 3.41
C LYS A 213 9.87 -9.68 3.33
N VAL A 214 10.11 -8.65 4.14
CA VAL A 214 9.33 -7.40 4.16
C VAL A 214 10.05 -6.35 3.31
N ILE A 215 9.29 -5.71 2.40
CA ILE A 215 9.85 -4.77 1.42
C ILE A 215 8.94 -3.55 1.31
N ALA A 216 9.54 -2.35 1.37
CA ALA A 216 8.91 -1.11 0.94
C ALA A 216 9.85 -0.34 0.00
N ASN A 217 9.29 0.24 -1.06
CA ASN A 217 10.02 1.05 -2.03
C ASN A 217 9.20 2.30 -2.37
N PRO A 218 9.06 3.23 -1.41
CA PRO A 218 8.30 4.46 -1.57
C PRO A 218 9.10 5.50 -2.37
N ARG A 219 8.39 6.27 -3.22
CA ARG A 219 8.98 7.45 -3.86
C ARG A 219 8.96 8.67 -2.93
N GLY A 220 7.91 8.82 -2.13
CA GLY A 220 7.71 9.94 -1.23
C GLY A 220 7.29 11.25 -1.92
N TYR A 221 7.18 12.31 -1.15
CA TYR A 221 6.81 13.64 -1.66
C TYR A 221 7.95 14.28 -2.48
N PRO A 222 7.65 15.27 -3.36
CA PRO A 222 8.65 15.86 -4.26
C PRO A 222 9.89 16.47 -3.59
N ASN A 223 9.76 16.87 -2.33
CA ASN A 223 10.85 17.53 -1.58
C ASN A 223 11.47 16.63 -0.51
N GLU A 224 11.09 15.36 -0.48
CA GLU A 224 11.68 14.37 0.42
C GLU A 224 12.87 13.69 -0.24
N TYR A 225 13.89 13.44 0.55
CA TYR A 225 14.99 12.58 0.14
C TYR A 225 14.66 11.15 0.56
N VAL A 226 14.18 10.36 -0.41
CA VAL A 226 13.83 8.95 -0.25
C VAL A 226 14.71 8.14 -1.20
N ASP A 227 15.21 7.01 -0.71
CA ASP A 227 16.06 6.10 -1.49
C ASP A 227 15.21 5.19 -2.40
N PHE A 228 14.42 5.81 -3.28
CA PHE A 228 13.58 5.10 -4.23
C PHE A 228 14.41 4.50 -5.37
N GLU A 229 14.24 3.22 -5.62
CA GLU A 229 14.90 2.52 -6.74
C GLU A 229 13.88 1.92 -7.69
N ILE A 230 13.95 2.33 -8.98
CA ILE A 230 13.07 1.79 -10.04
C ILE A 230 13.24 0.27 -10.18
N ASP A 231 14.47 -0.23 -9.99
CA ASP A 231 14.85 -1.64 -10.17
C ASP A 231 14.66 -2.48 -8.89
N THR A 232 13.67 -2.15 -8.05
CA THR A 232 13.33 -2.98 -6.90
C THR A 232 12.39 -4.11 -7.34
N PHE A 233 12.90 -5.34 -7.34
CA PHE A 233 12.16 -6.52 -7.80
C PHE A 233 12.07 -7.63 -6.75
N ILE A 234 11.00 -8.41 -6.87
CA ILE A 234 10.91 -9.77 -6.31
C ILE A 234 10.71 -10.79 -7.43
N GLU A 235 11.12 -12.02 -7.20
CA GLU A 235 10.96 -13.13 -8.15
C GLU A 235 10.15 -14.28 -7.54
N VAL A 236 9.21 -14.80 -8.34
CA VAL A 236 8.32 -15.91 -8.00
C VAL A 236 8.08 -16.82 -9.20
#